data_92f0e4a47b9189a81919e91e74ccc3aa
#
_entry.id   92f0e4a47b9189a81919e91e74ccc3aa
#
_cell.length_a   1.000
_cell.length_b   1.000
_cell.length_c   1.000
_cell.angle_alpha   90.00
_cell.angle_beta   90.00
_cell.angle_gamma   90.00
#
_symmetry.space_group_name_H-M   'P 1'
#
loop_
_entity.id
_entity.type
_entity.pdbx_description
1 polymer ?
#
loop_
_entity_poly.entity_id
_entity_poly.type
_entity_poly.pdbx_seq_one_letter_code
_entity_poly.pdbx_strand_id
1 'polypeptide(L)'
;MRRERPVALHGVSLSLGSSDPLDQGYLKRLRGLAERISPCWISDHLCWTSIQGENLHDRLPLPYTEEALALVIDRVKQVQDFLGRRILLENVSSYVDFTSSTLTEWDFLAEVLEKADCGLLLDINNIYVSSVNHQFDPMQYLRSIPLHRIGQIHLAGHTNRGSYLIDTHDEPV
;
A
#
# COMPACT_ATOMS: atom_id res chain seq x y z
N MET A 1 1.95 26.86 9.31
CA MET A 1 1.20 25.60 9.52
C MET A 1 2.03 24.46 10.14
N ARG A 2 3.26 24.25 9.67
CA ARG A 2 4.12 23.12 10.08
C ARG A 2 4.62 23.12 11.53
N ARG A 3 4.69 24.25 12.20
CA ARG A 3 5.16 24.35 13.60
C ARG A 3 4.14 23.84 14.63
N GLU A 4 2.90 23.67 14.25
CA GLU A 4 1.81 23.34 15.17
C GLU A 4 1.16 21.97 14.92
N ARG A 5 1.33 21.38 13.72
CA ARG A 5 0.74 20.08 13.38
C ARG A 5 1.65 19.25 12.49
N PRO A 6 1.83 17.95 12.76
CA PRO A 6 2.55 17.05 11.87
C PRO A 6 1.79 16.91 10.53
N VAL A 7 2.55 16.77 9.45
CA VAL A 7 2.03 16.55 8.09
C VAL A 7 2.56 15.20 7.59
N ALA A 8 1.70 14.37 7.04
CA ALA A 8 2.07 13.17 6.29
C ALA A 8 1.90 13.43 4.79
N LEU A 9 2.75 12.82 3.98
CA LEU A 9 2.58 12.73 2.54
C LEU A 9 2.09 11.32 2.19
N HIS A 10 1.01 11.25 1.41
CA HIS A 10 0.47 10.00 0.93
C HIS A 10 0.48 9.99 -0.60
N GLY A 11 1.30 9.11 -1.17
CA GLY A 11 1.46 8.91 -2.60
C GLY A 11 0.47 7.88 -3.14
N VAL A 12 0.28 7.94 -4.46
CA VAL A 12 -0.66 7.03 -5.15
C VAL A 12 -0.07 6.45 -6.44
N SER A 13 1.24 6.65 -6.67
CA SER A 13 1.82 6.37 -8.00
C SER A 13 3.22 5.75 -7.97
N LEU A 14 3.68 5.22 -6.84
CA LEU A 14 4.93 4.45 -6.82
C LEU A 14 4.84 3.18 -7.65
N SER A 15 3.63 2.59 -7.75
CA SER A 15 3.37 1.38 -8.55
C SER A 15 4.37 0.26 -8.27
N LEU A 16 4.57 -0.04 -6.98
CA LEU A 16 5.61 -0.96 -6.48
C LEU A 16 5.52 -2.37 -7.09
N GLY A 17 4.32 -2.79 -7.47
CA GLY A 17 4.06 -4.11 -8.05
C GLY A 17 4.13 -4.16 -9.59
N SER A 18 4.36 -3.04 -10.28
CA SER A 18 4.44 -3.04 -11.75
C SER A 18 5.65 -3.84 -12.25
N SER A 19 5.60 -4.35 -13.48
CA SER A 19 6.77 -4.87 -14.18
C SER A 19 7.70 -3.76 -14.69
N ASP A 20 7.19 -2.52 -14.79
CA ASP A 20 7.99 -1.38 -15.22
C ASP A 20 9.01 -0.96 -14.14
N PRO A 21 10.14 -0.36 -14.50
CA PRO A 21 11.05 0.20 -13.51
C PRO A 21 10.40 1.36 -12.74
N LEU A 22 10.91 1.66 -11.54
CA LEU A 22 10.45 2.81 -10.75
C LEU A 22 10.65 4.12 -11.52
N ASP A 23 9.62 4.97 -11.55
CA ASP A 23 9.69 6.30 -12.18
C ASP A 23 10.64 7.22 -11.39
N GLN A 24 11.85 7.41 -11.92
CA GLN A 24 12.87 8.27 -11.33
C GLN A 24 12.45 9.74 -11.31
N GLY A 25 11.59 10.17 -12.24
CA GLY A 25 11.01 11.51 -12.26
C GLY A 25 10.04 11.72 -11.10
N TYR A 26 9.18 10.74 -10.85
CA TYR A 26 8.28 10.75 -9.70
C TYR A 26 9.06 10.78 -8.38
N LEU A 27 10.03 9.90 -8.20
CA LEU A 27 10.87 9.83 -7.00
C LEU A 27 11.60 11.16 -6.73
N LYS A 28 12.14 11.82 -7.76
CA LYS A 28 12.78 13.14 -7.62
C LYS A 28 11.80 14.21 -7.15
N ARG A 29 10.57 14.23 -7.71
CA ARG A 29 9.52 15.18 -7.28
C ARG A 29 9.09 14.92 -5.85
N LEU A 30 8.90 13.64 -5.48
CA LEU A 30 8.52 13.23 -4.13
C LEU A 30 9.60 13.64 -3.11
N ARG A 31 10.88 13.40 -3.41
CA ARG A 31 11.99 13.81 -2.55
C ARG A 31 12.02 15.33 -2.37
N GLY A 32 11.94 16.09 -3.45
CA GLY A 32 11.92 17.55 -3.38
C GLY A 32 10.74 18.10 -2.58
N LEU A 33 9.57 17.46 -2.68
CA LEU A 33 8.41 17.81 -1.85
C LEU A 33 8.67 17.47 -0.37
N ALA A 34 9.20 16.28 -0.09
CA ALA A 34 9.53 15.85 1.26
C ALA A 34 10.56 16.76 1.94
N GLU A 35 11.59 17.20 1.24
CA GLU A 35 12.59 18.16 1.74
C GLU A 35 11.95 19.50 2.12
N ARG A 36 11.02 20.01 1.31
CA ARG A 36 10.31 21.27 1.56
C ARG A 36 9.33 21.21 2.72
N ILE A 37 8.61 20.10 2.85
CA ILE A 37 7.52 19.93 3.85
C ILE A 37 8.06 19.30 5.12
N SER A 38 9.10 18.46 5.06
CA SER A 38 9.62 17.58 6.12
C SER A 38 8.48 16.81 6.81
N PRO A 39 7.78 15.93 6.10
CA PRO A 39 6.65 15.19 6.63
C PRO A 39 7.09 14.24 7.74
N CYS A 40 6.19 13.92 8.67
CA CYS A 40 6.42 12.87 9.66
C CYS A 40 6.47 11.49 8.97
N TRP A 41 5.57 11.25 8.02
CA TRP A 41 5.49 10.02 7.24
C TRP A 41 5.41 10.31 5.74
N ILE A 42 5.94 9.38 4.95
CA ILE A 42 5.66 9.22 3.53
C ILE A 42 5.08 7.82 3.38
N SER A 43 3.95 7.69 2.72
CA SER A 43 3.29 6.42 2.44
C SER A 43 2.90 6.28 0.98
N ASP A 44 2.75 5.07 0.51
CA ASP A 44 2.16 4.74 -0.79
C ASP A 44 1.55 3.33 -0.73
N HIS A 45 0.77 2.97 -1.74
CA HIS A 45 0.00 1.72 -1.76
C HIS A 45 0.84 0.52 -2.19
N LEU A 46 0.54 -0.64 -1.61
CA LEU A 46 1.07 -1.93 -2.04
C LEU A 46 0.27 -2.46 -3.23
N CYS A 47 0.50 -1.89 -4.39
CA CYS A 47 -0.24 -2.17 -5.62
C CYS A 47 0.59 -1.90 -6.87
N TRP A 48 -0.01 -2.10 -8.02
CA TRP A 48 0.47 -1.56 -9.28
C TRP A 48 -0.61 -0.66 -9.92
N THR A 49 -0.18 0.44 -10.52
CA THR A 49 -1.04 1.48 -11.09
C THR A 49 -0.72 1.78 -12.53
N SER A 50 0.40 1.23 -13.04
CA SER A 50 0.87 1.48 -14.40
C SER A 50 1.57 0.24 -14.96
N ILE A 51 1.52 0.11 -16.29
CA ILE A 51 2.22 -0.90 -17.06
C ILE A 51 2.62 -0.33 -18.41
N GLN A 52 3.84 -0.62 -18.89
CA GLN A 52 4.39 -0.12 -20.17
C GLN A 52 4.29 1.41 -20.31
N GLY A 53 4.44 2.13 -19.19
CA GLY A 53 4.35 3.60 -19.13
C GLY A 53 2.93 4.17 -19.14
N GLU A 54 1.91 3.34 -19.26
CA GLU A 54 0.50 3.77 -19.24
C GLU A 54 -0.05 3.67 -17.80
N ASN A 55 -0.67 4.76 -17.33
CA ASN A 55 -1.33 4.80 -16.03
C ASN A 55 -2.76 4.28 -16.16
N LEU A 56 -3.14 3.32 -15.35
CA LEU A 56 -4.44 2.67 -15.36
C LEU A 56 -5.51 3.43 -14.58
N HIS A 57 -5.11 4.48 -13.83
CA HIS A 57 -5.98 5.24 -12.93
C HIS A 57 -6.71 4.39 -11.89
N ASP A 58 -6.11 3.25 -11.52
CA ASP A 58 -6.61 2.33 -10.53
C ASP A 58 -5.46 1.73 -9.71
N ARG A 59 -5.78 1.19 -8.54
CA ARG A 59 -4.86 0.48 -7.66
C ARG A 59 -5.17 -1.01 -7.73
N LEU A 60 -4.39 -1.72 -8.53
CA LEU A 60 -4.61 -3.14 -8.76
C LEU A 60 -3.79 -3.97 -7.77
N PRO A 61 -4.37 -5.05 -7.21
CA PRO A 61 -3.67 -5.93 -6.30
C PRO A 61 -2.56 -6.70 -7.02
N LEU A 62 -1.67 -7.30 -6.24
CA LEU A 62 -0.55 -8.11 -6.72
C LEU A 62 -0.93 -9.59 -6.77
N PRO A 63 -0.33 -10.38 -7.65
CA PRO A 63 -0.25 -11.81 -7.44
C PRO A 63 0.69 -12.07 -6.25
N TYR A 64 0.20 -12.65 -5.17
CA TYR A 64 0.98 -12.90 -3.96
C TYR A 64 1.86 -14.14 -4.14
N THR A 65 2.91 -14.01 -4.93
CA THR A 65 3.91 -15.04 -5.24
C THR A 65 5.27 -14.66 -4.67
N GLU A 66 6.17 -15.64 -4.55
CA GLU A 66 7.56 -15.40 -4.12
C GLU A 66 8.31 -14.45 -5.06
N GLU A 67 8.02 -14.49 -6.36
CA GLU A 67 8.61 -13.59 -7.35
C GLU A 67 8.16 -12.14 -7.12
N ALA A 68 6.85 -11.93 -6.96
CA ALA A 68 6.30 -10.60 -6.66
C ALA A 68 6.79 -10.08 -5.31
N LEU A 69 6.92 -10.97 -4.32
CA LEU A 69 7.46 -10.64 -3.00
C LEU A 69 8.90 -10.11 -3.11
N ALA A 70 9.77 -10.84 -3.82
CA ALA A 70 11.15 -10.43 -4.02
C ALA A 70 11.25 -9.08 -4.75
N LEU A 71 10.44 -8.88 -5.79
CA LEU A 71 10.36 -7.62 -6.55
C LEU A 71 9.95 -6.45 -5.66
N VAL A 72 8.88 -6.61 -4.88
CA VAL A 72 8.36 -5.53 -4.01
C VAL A 72 9.37 -5.18 -2.93
N ILE A 73 9.98 -6.17 -2.28
CA ILE A 73 11.01 -5.94 -1.26
C ILE A 73 12.17 -5.12 -1.82
N ASP A 74 12.67 -5.49 -3.00
CA ASP A 74 13.77 -4.77 -3.65
C ASP A 74 13.38 -3.33 -3.98
N ARG A 75 12.19 -3.10 -4.50
CA ARG A 75 11.70 -1.77 -4.85
C ARG A 75 11.47 -0.89 -3.63
N VAL A 76 10.90 -1.42 -2.57
CA VAL A 76 10.73 -0.66 -1.33
C VAL A 76 12.09 -0.22 -0.79
N LYS A 77 13.10 -1.09 -0.79
CA LYS A 77 14.47 -0.72 -0.42
C LYS A 77 15.03 0.37 -1.31
N GLN A 78 14.92 0.25 -2.64
CA GLN A 78 15.35 1.29 -3.57
C GLN A 78 14.69 2.64 -3.31
N VAL A 79 13.36 2.66 -3.05
CA VAL A 79 12.63 3.87 -2.72
C VAL A 79 13.13 4.48 -1.41
N GLN A 80 13.31 3.67 -0.37
CA GLN A 80 13.79 4.12 0.94
C GLN A 80 15.22 4.68 0.85
N ASP A 81 16.11 4.00 0.13
CA ASP A 81 17.48 4.45 -0.12
C ASP A 81 17.50 5.79 -0.88
N PHE A 82 16.67 5.92 -1.92
CA PHE A 82 16.55 7.16 -2.68
C PHE A 82 16.02 8.31 -1.84
N LEU A 83 15.03 8.08 -0.98
CA LEU A 83 14.43 9.09 -0.11
C LEU A 83 15.25 9.35 1.17
N GLY A 84 16.19 8.47 1.51
CA GLY A 84 16.97 8.53 2.75
C GLY A 84 16.13 8.32 4.02
N ARG A 85 14.99 7.61 3.92
CA ARG A 85 14.07 7.36 5.04
C ARG A 85 13.15 6.19 4.80
N ARG A 86 12.62 5.64 5.89
CA ARG A 86 11.54 4.64 5.83
C ARG A 86 10.25 5.25 5.26
N ILE A 87 9.52 4.42 4.52
CA ILE A 87 8.15 4.71 4.05
C ILE A 87 7.16 3.79 4.75
N LEU A 88 5.88 4.13 4.69
CA LEU A 88 4.79 3.24 5.06
C LEU A 88 4.15 2.67 3.78
N LEU A 89 3.82 1.39 3.80
CA LEU A 89 3.00 0.76 2.76
C LEU A 89 1.58 0.66 3.24
N GLU A 90 0.62 0.92 2.36
CA GLU A 90 -0.80 0.75 2.64
C GLU A 90 -1.32 -0.51 1.96
N ASN A 91 -2.07 -1.32 2.71
CA ASN A 91 -2.84 -2.43 2.17
C ASN A 91 -4.04 -1.87 1.38
N VAL A 92 -4.26 -2.39 0.17
CA VAL A 92 -5.32 -1.91 -0.72
C VAL A 92 -6.58 -2.76 -0.63
N SER A 93 -7.73 -2.18 -0.95
CA SER A 93 -8.94 -2.95 -1.24
C SER A 93 -8.78 -3.70 -2.56
N SER A 94 -9.29 -4.92 -2.65
CA SER A 94 -9.18 -5.73 -3.86
C SER A 94 -10.52 -6.30 -4.31
N TYR A 95 -10.64 -6.45 -5.65
CA TYR A 95 -11.85 -6.90 -6.34
C TYR A 95 -11.57 -8.09 -7.24
N VAL A 96 -10.31 -8.46 -7.36
CA VAL A 96 -9.83 -9.57 -8.18
C VAL A 96 -8.76 -10.36 -7.43
N ASP A 97 -8.73 -11.65 -7.69
CA ASP A 97 -7.74 -12.59 -7.20
C ASP A 97 -6.90 -13.13 -8.35
N PHE A 98 -5.68 -13.55 -8.03
CA PHE A 98 -4.79 -14.21 -8.97
C PHE A 98 -4.67 -15.69 -8.60
N THR A 99 -5.04 -16.59 -9.51
CA THR A 99 -4.92 -18.04 -9.31
C THR A 99 -3.47 -18.50 -9.12
N SER A 100 -2.50 -17.66 -9.49
CA SER A 100 -1.07 -17.90 -9.26
C SER A 100 -0.60 -17.57 -7.84
N SER A 101 -1.43 -16.90 -7.03
CA SER A 101 -1.05 -16.55 -5.65
C SER A 101 -0.81 -17.81 -4.82
N THR A 102 0.33 -17.88 -4.16
CA THR A 102 0.74 -18.98 -3.27
C THR A 102 0.80 -18.56 -1.81
N LEU A 103 0.77 -17.25 -1.55
CA LEU A 103 0.73 -16.64 -0.23
C LEU A 103 -0.63 -15.97 -0.01
N THR A 104 -1.00 -15.80 1.25
CA THR A 104 -2.09 -14.89 1.59
C THR A 104 -1.62 -13.45 1.53
N GLU A 105 -2.53 -12.49 1.36
CA GLU A 105 -2.17 -11.06 1.36
C GLU A 105 -1.45 -10.65 2.65
N TRP A 106 -1.93 -11.09 3.81
CA TRP A 106 -1.34 -10.72 5.10
C TRP A 106 0.04 -11.35 5.33
N ASP A 107 0.29 -12.56 4.86
CA ASP A 107 1.62 -13.18 4.94
C ASP A 107 2.59 -12.46 3.99
N PHE A 108 2.15 -12.15 2.77
CA PHE A 108 2.93 -11.36 1.81
C PHE A 108 3.28 -9.98 2.38
N LEU A 109 2.29 -9.26 2.91
CA LEU A 109 2.50 -7.95 3.51
C LEU A 109 3.47 -8.01 4.71
N ALA A 110 3.28 -8.97 5.62
CA ALA A 110 4.16 -9.15 6.78
C ALA A 110 5.61 -9.38 6.36
N GLU A 111 5.83 -10.25 5.37
CA GLU A 111 7.16 -10.52 4.80
C GLU A 111 7.81 -9.28 4.16
N VAL A 112 7.02 -8.48 3.41
CA VAL A 112 7.52 -7.21 2.84
C VAL A 112 7.94 -6.26 3.95
N LEU A 113 7.09 -6.07 4.97
CA LEU A 113 7.35 -5.15 6.07
C LEU A 113 8.64 -5.50 6.82
N GLU A 114 8.87 -6.78 7.08
CA GLU A 114 10.05 -7.25 7.80
C GLU A 114 11.31 -7.22 6.92
N LYS A 115 11.24 -7.75 5.70
CA LYS A 115 12.42 -7.90 4.83
C LYS A 115 12.88 -6.59 4.18
N ALA A 116 11.95 -5.65 3.94
CA ALA A 116 12.27 -4.32 3.42
C ALA A 116 12.52 -3.29 4.53
N ASP A 117 12.30 -3.64 5.79
CA ASP A 117 12.39 -2.74 6.95
C ASP A 117 11.56 -1.46 6.76
N CYS A 118 10.33 -1.59 6.28
CA CYS A 118 9.38 -0.48 6.12
C CYS A 118 8.28 -0.53 7.18
N GLY A 119 7.47 0.52 7.24
CA GLY A 119 6.31 0.58 8.13
C GLY A 119 5.01 0.29 7.39
N LEU A 120 3.93 0.22 8.13
CA LEU A 120 2.57 -0.01 7.64
C LEU A 120 1.68 1.21 7.89
N LEU A 121 1.00 1.66 6.85
CA LEU A 121 -0.24 2.39 6.97
C LEU A 121 -1.36 1.35 6.88
N LEU A 122 -1.98 1.06 8.01
CA LEU A 122 -3.02 0.04 8.10
C LEU A 122 -4.37 0.65 7.76
N ASP A 123 -4.94 0.30 6.61
CA ASP A 123 -6.31 0.68 6.27
C ASP A 123 -7.28 -0.44 6.66
N ILE A 124 -8.11 -0.15 7.67
CA ILE A 124 -9.07 -1.11 8.23
C ILE A 124 -10.26 -1.30 7.29
N ASN A 125 -10.68 -0.23 6.59
CA ASN A 125 -11.76 -0.32 5.61
C ASN A 125 -11.37 -1.22 4.43
N ASN A 126 -10.12 -1.12 3.95
CA ASN A 126 -9.62 -1.95 2.86
C ASN A 126 -9.59 -3.43 3.24
N ILE A 127 -9.21 -3.76 4.48
CA ILE A 127 -9.31 -5.14 4.98
C ILE A 127 -10.77 -5.60 4.97
N TYR A 128 -11.69 -4.77 5.47
CA TYR A 128 -13.10 -5.14 5.53
C TYR A 128 -13.68 -5.34 4.12
N VAL A 129 -13.46 -4.39 3.21
CA VAL A 129 -13.91 -4.49 1.81
C VAL A 129 -13.38 -5.77 1.15
N SER A 130 -12.07 -6.03 1.26
CA SER A 130 -11.43 -7.23 0.72
C SER A 130 -11.98 -8.50 1.36
N SER A 131 -12.22 -8.51 2.69
CA SER A 131 -12.73 -9.68 3.40
C SER A 131 -14.12 -10.10 2.92
N VAL A 132 -14.99 -9.13 2.63
CA VAL A 132 -16.33 -9.39 2.08
C VAL A 132 -16.23 -9.86 0.64
N ASN A 133 -15.41 -9.22 -0.19
CA ASN A 133 -15.27 -9.54 -1.60
C ASN A 133 -14.64 -10.92 -1.84
N HIS A 134 -13.68 -11.33 -1.00
CA HIS A 134 -12.93 -12.59 -1.13
C HIS A 134 -13.28 -13.63 -0.07
N GLN A 135 -14.24 -13.35 0.83
CA GLN A 135 -14.80 -14.28 1.81
C GLN A 135 -13.76 -14.86 2.80
N PHE A 136 -12.90 -13.99 3.36
CA PHE A 136 -11.99 -14.37 4.43
C PHE A 136 -12.34 -13.68 5.77
N ASP A 137 -11.80 -14.20 6.89
CA ASP A 137 -11.97 -13.59 8.21
C ASP A 137 -11.05 -12.35 8.36
N PRO A 138 -11.60 -11.11 8.45
CA PRO A 138 -10.79 -9.90 8.62
C PRO A 138 -9.97 -9.92 9.92
N MET A 139 -10.43 -10.65 10.94
CA MET A 139 -9.70 -10.78 12.20
C MET A 139 -8.47 -11.68 12.06
N GLN A 140 -8.47 -12.64 11.13
CA GLN A 140 -7.26 -13.41 10.79
C GLN A 140 -6.20 -12.50 10.18
N TYR A 141 -6.59 -11.64 9.24
CA TYR A 141 -5.70 -10.65 8.65
C TYR A 141 -5.05 -9.78 9.74
N LEU A 142 -5.88 -9.17 10.60
CA LEU A 142 -5.40 -8.28 11.67
C LEU A 142 -4.46 -8.97 12.68
N ARG A 143 -4.68 -10.26 12.98
CA ARG A 143 -3.80 -11.03 13.88
C ARG A 143 -2.45 -11.38 13.26
N SER A 144 -2.38 -11.45 11.95
CA SER A 144 -1.17 -11.83 11.20
C SER A 144 -0.23 -10.63 10.94
N ILE A 145 -0.71 -9.41 11.10
CA ILE A 145 0.09 -8.21 10.85
C ILE A 145 1.05 -7.93 12.00
N PRO A 146 2.32 -7.58 11.71
CA PRO A 146 3.27 -7.17 12.73
C PRO A 146 2.93 -5.79 13.31
N LEU A 147 2.24 -5.74 14.44
CA LEU A 147 1.70 -4.52 15.06
C LEU A 147 2.78 -3.45 15.28
N HIS A 148 4.02 -3.83 15.54
CA HIS A 148 5.14 -2.90 15.74
C HIS A 148 5.55 -2.15 14.47
N ARG A 149 5.07 -2.57 13.30
CA ARG A 149 5.29 -1.90 12.00
C ARG A 149 4.24 -0.84 11.69
N ILE A 150 3.14 -0.77 12.44
CA ILE A 150 2.07 0.19 12.18
C ILE A 150 2.53 1.60 12.58
N GLY A 151 2.64 2.49 11.60
CA GLY A 151 2.96 3.90 11.80
C GLY A 151 1.73 4.81 11.70
N GLN A 152 0.69 4.37 10.97
CA GLN A 152 -0.53 5.13 10.74
C GLN A 152 -1.70 4.17 10.50
N ILE A 153 -2.91 4.62 10.83
CA ILE A 153 -4.16 3.89 10.56
C ILE A 153 -5.07 4.77 9.73
N HIS A 154 -5.67 4.19 8.70
CA HIS A 154 -6.80 4.77 7.96
C HIS A 154 -8.11 4.07 8.36
N LEU A 155 -9.16 4.88 8.44
CA LEU A 155 -10.54 4.46 8.58
C LEU A 155 -11.37 5.22 7.56
N ALA A 156 -12.20 4.51 6.82
CA ALA A 156 -13.05 5.10 5.79
C ALA A 156 -14.35 4.31 5.65
N GLY A 157 -15.33 4.90 4.98
CA GLY A 157 -16.55 4.21 4.59
C GLY A 157 -16.42 3.56 3.21
N HIS A 158 -17.41 2.76 2.86
CA HIS A 158 -17.48 2.04 1.59
C HIS A 158 -18.90 1.99 1.06
N THR A 159 -19.08 1.75 -0.24
CA THR A 159 -20.38 1.58 -0.88
C THR A 159 -20.70 0.10 -1.08
N ASN A 160 -21.88 -0.34 -0.62
CA ASN A 160 -22.39 -1.68 -0.87
C ASN A 160 -23.15 -1.73 -2.20
N ARG A 161 -22.71 -2.59 -3.15
CA ARG A 161 -23.33 -2.84 -4.45
C ARG A 161 -24.12 -4.16 -4.51
N GLY A 162 -24.42 -4.74 -3.37
CA GLY A 162 -25.17 -5.98 -3.23
C GLY A 162 -24.31 -7.24 -3.36
N SER A 163 -23.63 -7.45 -4.48
CA SER A 163 -22.75 -8.60 -4.70
C SER A 163 -21.30 -8.36 -4.26
N TYR A 164 -20.89 -7.11 -4.06
CA TYR A 164 -19.54 -6.72 -3.64
C TYR A 164 -19.55 -5.35 -2.97
N LEU A 165 -18.50 -5.04 -2.22
CA LEU A 165 -18.24 -3.73 -1.64
C LEU A 165 -17.25 -2.96 -2.50
N ILE A 166 -17.45 -1.62 -2.59
CA ILE A 166 -16.48 -0.71 -3.22
C ILE A 166 -15.93 0.22 -2.14
N ASP A 167 -14.62 0.32 -2.10
CA ASP A 167 -13.90 1.29 -1.30
C ASP A 167 -14.03 2.69 -1.94
N THR A 168 -14.97 3.48 -1.45
CA THR A 168 -15.27 4.82 -1.98
C THR A 168 -14.73 5.94 -1.11
N HIS A 169 -14.46 5.69 0.17
CA HIS A 169 -14.02 6.69 1.15
C HIS A 169 -14.97 7.87 1.32
N ASP A 170 -16.23 7.77 0.87
CA ASP A 170 -17.23 8.84 0.87
C ASP A 170 -18.34 8.67 1.91
N GLU A 171 -18.42 7.52 2.56
CA GLU A 171 -19.39 7.24 3.61
C GLU A 171 -18.76 7.32 5.01
N PRO A 172 -19.57 7.64 6.04
CA PRO A 172 -19.09 7.59 7.43
C PRO A 172 -18.69 6.17 7.86
N VAL A 173 -17.74 6.09 8.79
CA VAL A 173 -17.35 4.84 9.44
C VAL A 173 -18.37 4.48 10.53
#